data_7682790c60dd9c76eb5ac8960281925b
#
_entry.id   7682790c60dd9c76eb5ac8960281925b
#
_cell.length_a   1.000
_cell.length_b   1.000
_cell.length_c   1.000
_cell.angle_alpha   90.00
_cell.angle_beta   90.00
_cell.angle_gamma   90.00
#
_symmetry.space_group_name_H-M   'P 1'
#
loop_
_entity.id
_entity.type
_entity.pdbx_description
1 polymer ?
#
loop_
_entity_poly.entity_id
_entity_poly.type
_entity_poly.pdbx_seq_one_letter_code
_entity_poly.pdbx_strand_id
1 'polypeptide(L)'
;MSVDVAIIDYGIGNLFSVRRSFEYCGARVIISDDPKVLLSAPRLVLPGVGAFADGMRGLTERELDKVVIEFADSAKPLLGICLGMQMLVSTSEEFGDHDGLGIIPGRVIPIPKTMVTGKSHKIPHIGWSGLLLPDDLPGWQGSILEGLIPGDAVYLVHSFAVQPDDDTYRLANCDYNGRVISAAIRKGNVYGMQFHPEKSGLVGLNIIRGFLGT
;
A
#
# COMPACT_ATOMS: atom_id res chain seq x y z
N MET A 1 -15.55 14.31 -19.24
CA MET A 1 -15.62 12.84 -18.93
C MET A 1 -15.23 12.69 -17.48
N SER A 2 -15.98 11.90 -16.69
CA SER A 2 -15.69 11.71 -15.25
C SER A 2 -14.47 10.81 -15.08
N VAL A 3 -13.54 11.19 -14.18
CA VAL A 3 -12.39 10.38 -13.77
C VAL A 3 -12.86 9.30 -12.77
N ASP A 4 -12.28 8.11 -12.82
CA ASP A 4 -12.61 7.03 -11.89
C ASP A 4 -11.57 6.89 -10.79
N VAL A 5 -10.30 7.24 -11.09
CA VAL A 5 -9.15 7.18 -10.15
C VAL A 5 -8.18 8.31 -10.42
N ALA A 6 -7.72 8.98 -9.37
CA ALA A 6 -6.56 9.86 -9.43
C ALA A 6 -5.33 9.18 -8.83
N ILE A 7 -4.18 9.32 -9.47
CA ILE A 7 -2.88 8.88 -8.96
C ILE A 7 -2.09 10.13 -8.61
N ILE A 8 -1.57 10.19 -7.40
CA ILE A 8 -0.77 11.32 -6.92
C ILE A 8 0.61 11.31 -7.59
N ASP A 9 0.97 12.44 -8.20
CA ASP A 9 2.33 12.69 -8.69
C ASP A 9 3.08 13.62 -7.74
N TYR A 10 3.86 13.03 -6.85
CA TYR A 10 4.74 13.78 -5.96
C TYR A 10 6.22 13.65 -6.36
N GLY A 11 6.50 13.24 -7.61
CA GLY A 11 7.83 13.11 -8.19
C GLY A 11 8.48 11.75 -7.94
N ILE A 12 7.84 10.82 -7.21
CA ILE A 12 8.38 9.49 -6.89
C ILE A 12 7.32 8.42 -7.18
N GLY A 13 7.71 7.37 -7.90
CA GLY A 13 6.84 6.23 -8.16
C GLY A 13 6.88 5.75 -9.60
N ASN A 14 6.45 4.51 -9.81
CA ASN A 14 6.24 3.94 -11.14
C ASN A 14 4.82 4.25 -11.63
N LEU A 15 4.52 5.55 -11.78
CA LEU A 15 3.18 6.06 -12.11
C LEU A 15 2.62 5.44 -13.39
N PHE A 16 3.49 5.23 -14.39
CA PHE A 16 3.06 4.70 -15.69
C PHE A 16 2.55 3.25 -15.59
N SER A 17 3.25 2.38 -14.86
CA SER A 17 2.83 0.99 -14.69
C SER A 17 1.56 0.88 -13.85
N VAL A 18 1.44 1.69 -12.78
CA VAL A 18 0.24 1.76 -11.95
C VAL A 18 -0.94 2.25 -12.80
N ARG A 19 -0.78 3.36 -13.54
CA ARG A 19 -1.80 3.88 -14.45
C ARG A 19 -2.29 2.81 -15.42
N ARG A 20 -1.36 2.15 -16.13
CA ARG A 20 -1.71 1.11 -17.12
C ARG A 20 -2.50 -0.06 -16.53
N SER A 21 -2.18 -0.48 -15.30
CA SER A 21 -2.90 -1.57 -14.65
C SER A 21 -4.34 -1.18 -14.31
N PHE A 22 -4.58 0.06 -13.87
CA PHE A 22 -5.93 0.58 -13.64
C PHE A 22 -6.70 0.77 -14.96
N GLU A 23 -6.06 1.32 -16.00
CA GLU A 23 -6.66 1.46 -17.33
C GLU A 23 -7.01 0.09 -17.94
N TYR A 24 -6.14 -0.93 -17.73
CA TYR A 24 -6.43 -2.29 -18.16
C TYR A 24 -7.65 -2.89 -17.46
N CYS A 25 -7.92 -2.48 -16.22
CA CYS A 25 -9.13 -2.83 -15.49
C CYS A 25 -10.36 -1.98 -15.87
N GLY A 26 -10.23 -1.10 -16.87
CA GLY A 26 -11.34 -0.30 -17.42
C GLY A 26 -11.53 1.08 -16.79
N ALA A 27 -10.64 1.50 -15.88
CA ALA A 27 -10.74 2.80 -15.21
C ALA A 27 -10.20 3.95 -16.08
N ARG A 28 -10.84 5.11 -15.96
CA ARG A 28 -10.32 6.39 -16.48
C ARG A 28 -9.43 7.02 -15.42
N VAL A 29 -8.13 7.07 -15.69
CA VAL A 29 -7.11 7.45 -14.74
C VAL A 29 -6.56 8.83 -15.07
N ILE A 30 -6.41 9.68 -14.05
CA ILE A 30 -5.64 10.91 -14.11
C ILE A 30 -4.42 10.80 -13.20
N ILE A 31 -3.30 11.32 -13.64
CA ILE A 31 -2.11 11.54 -12.80
C ILE A 31 -2.04 13.04 -12.56
N SER A 32 -1.93 13.48 -11.32
CA SER A 32 -1.97 14.91 -10.98
C SER A 32 -1.22 15.19 -9.68
N ASP A 33 -0.72 16.41 -9.57
CA ASP A 33 -0.24 17.07 -8.35
C ASP A 33 -1.16 18.25 -7.93
N ASP A 34 -2.24 18.51 -8.68
CA ASP A 34 -3.21 19.54 -8.34
C ASP A 34 -4.17 19.06 -7.22
N PRO A 35 -4.15 19.69 -6.03
CA PRO A 35 -5.01 19.35 -4.92
C PRO A 35 -6.50 19.28 -5.28
N LYS A 36 -6.99 20.22 -6.12
CA LYS A 36 -8.41 20.26 -6.50
C LYS A 36 -8.80 19.04 -7.35
N VAL A 37 -7.91 18.64 -8.25
CA VAL A 37 -8.12 17.45 -9.08
C VAL A 37 -8.13 16.20 -8.21
N LEU A 38 -7.14 16.06 -7.30
CA LEU A 38 -7.02 14.93 -6.41
C LEU A 38 -8.22 14.80 -5.47
N LEU A 39 -8.60 15.89 -4.79
CA LEU A 39 -9.73 15.90 -3.84
C LEU A 39 -11.08 15.70 -4.53
N SER A 40 -11.23 16.06 -5.80
CA SER A 40 -12.47 15.84 -6.56
C SER A 40 -12.64 14.40 -7.05
N ALA A 41 -11.58 13.62 -7.10
CA ALA A 41 -11.62 12.26 -7.60
C ALA A 41 -12.46 11.34 -6.69
N PRO A 42 -13.13 10.33 -7.25
CA PRO A 42 -13.87 9.35 -6.45
C PRO A 42 -12.95 8.39 -5.70
N ARG A 43 -11.74 8.13 -6.21
CA ARG A 43 -10.72 7.26 -5.60
C ARG A 43 -9.34 7.86 -5.78
N LEU A 44 -8.47 7.65 -4.78
CA LEU A 44 -7.10 8.16 -4.79
C LEU A 44 -6.09 7.02 -4.62
N VAL A 45 -4.99 7.07 -5.38
CA VAL A 45 -3.86 6.14 -5.25
C VAL A 45 -2.62 6.93 -4.90
N LEU A 46 -1.96 6.52 -3.82
CA LEU A 46 -0.64 6.98 -3.39
C LEU A 46 0.38 5.91 -3.72
N PRO A 47 1.02 5.95 -4.88
CA PRO A 47 2.10 5.02 -5.22
C PRO A 47 3.39 5.47 -4.55
N GLY A 48 4.38 4.59 -4.46
CA GLY A 48 5.70 4.99 -4.02
C GLY A 48 6.74 3.89 -4.17
N VAL A 49 7.98 4.31 -4.40
CA VAL A 49 9.18 3.48 -4.41
C VAL A 49 10.35 4.26 -3.81
N GLY A 50 11.35 3.56 -3.27
CA GLY A 50 12.53 4.22 -2.66
C GLY A 50 12.42 4.35 -1.16
N ALA A 51 13.13 5.32 -0.58
CA ALA A 51 13.24 5.51 0.86
C ALA A 51 12.07 6.32 1.43
N PHE A 52 11.68 5.99 2.67
CA PHE A 52 10.55 6.61 3.37
C PHE A 52 10.70 8.14 3.49
N ALA A 53 11.86 8.60 3.96
CA ALA A 53 12.13 10.03 4.13
C ALA A 53 12.02 10.82 2.82
N ASP A 54 12.49 10.23 1.70
CA ASP A 54 12.38 10.86 0.38
C ASP A 54 10.92 10.94 -0.08
N GLY A 55 10.14 9.88 0.18
CA GLY A 55 8.71 9.86 -0.10
C GLY A 55 7.95 10.94 0.65
N MET A 56 8.13 11.02 1.97
CA MET A 56 7.48 12.04 2.81
C MET A 56 7.91 13.45 2.41
N ARG A 57 9.21 13.66 2.15
CA ARG A 57 9.71 14.95 1.66
C ARG A 57 9.04 15.35 0.35
N GLY A 58 8.93 14.42 -0.61
CA GLY A 58 8.28 14.68 -1.90
C GLY A 58 6.82 15.10 -1.76
N LEU A 59 6.08 14.52 -0.81
CA LEU A 59 4.71 14.92 -0.49
C LEU A 59 4.67 16.31 0.18
N THR A 60 5.49 16.51 1.22
CA THR A 60 5.46 17.73 2.04
C THR A 60 5.91 18.97 1.28
N GLU A 61 6.96 18.88 0.45
CA GLU A 61 7.43 19.99 -0.39
C GLU A 61 6.37 20.48 -1.39
N ARG A 62 5.39 19.63 -1.71
CA ARG A 62 4.26 19.94 -2.61
C ARG A 62 2.94 20.15 -1.89
N GLU A 63 2.96 20.14 -0.55
CA GLU A 63 1.76 20.19 0.31
C GLU A 63 0.72 19.10 0.02
N LEU A 64 1.14 17.98 -0.61
CA LEU A 64 0.28 16.85 -0.95
C LEU A 64 0.03 15.92 0.23
N ASP A 65 0.83 15.97 1.29
CA ASP A 65 0.60 15.31 2.57
C ASP A 65 -0.76 15.70 3.16
N LYS A 66 -1.07 17.00 3.18
CA LYS A 66 -2.38 17.53 3.63
C LYS A 66 -3.53 17.03 2.75
N VAL A 67 -3.31 16.96 1.44
CA VAL A 67 -4.31 16.45 0.47
C VAL A 67 -4.63 14.97 0.74
N VAL A 68 -3.61 14.15 1.01
CA VAL A 68 -3.83 12.73 1.34
C VAL A 68 -4.61 12.56 2.63
N ILE A 69 -4.28 13.33 3.68
CA ILE A 69 -4.98 13.31 4.97
C ILE A 69 -6.44 13.74 4.77
N GLU A 70 -6.69 14.88 4.11
CA GLU A 70 -8.04 15.38 3.83
C GLU A 70 -8.86 14.36 3.01
N PHE A 71 -8.23 13.72 2.03
CA PHE A 71 -8.89 12.69 1.23
C PHE A 71 -9.26 11.46 2.08
N ALA A 72 -8.38 11.01 2.95
CA ALA A 72 -8.65 9.90 3.87
C ALA A 72 -9.83 10.20 4.80
N ASP A 73 -9.92 11.43 5.32
CA ASP A 73 -11.01 11.89 6.18
C ASP A 73 -12.36 11.99 5.44
N SER A 74 -12.33 12.11 4.12
CA SER A 74 -13.56 12.17 3.30
C SER A 74 -14.28 10.83 3.16
N ALA A 75 -13.76 9.75 3.75
CA ALA A 75 -14.25 8.37 3.64
C ALA A 75 -14.28 7.81 2.20
N LYS A 76 -13.67 8.50 1.23
CA LYS A 76 -13.47 7.97 -0.12
C LYS A 76 -12.35 6.93 -0.11
N PRO A 77 -12.36 5.96 -1.06
CA PRO A 77 -11.33 4.94 -1.13
C PRO A 77 -9.94 5.51 -1.45
N LEU A 78 -8.98 5.24 -0.56
CA LEU A 78 -7.57 5.58 -0.70
C LEU A 78 -6.73 4.31 -0.71
N LEU A 79 -5.80 4.19 -1.65
CA LEU A 79 -4.89 3.05 -1.78
C LEU A 79 -3.44 3.50 -1.76
N GLY A 80 -2.68 3.10 -0.74
CA GLY A 80 -1.22 3.19 -0.71
C GLY A 80 -0.55 1.94 -1.28
N ILE A 81 0.39 2.11 -2.22
CA ILE A 81 1.12 0.99 -2.84
C ILE A 81 2.60 1.06 -2.46
N CYS A 82 3.14 -0.02 -1.90
CA CYS A 82 4.52 -0.21 -1.47
C CYS A 82 4.96 0.91 -0.50
N LEU A 83 5.85 1.82 -0.89
CA LEU A 83 6.19 2.98 -0.09
C LEU A 83 4.95 3.82 0.27
N GLY A 84 3.96 3.90 -0.64
CA GLY A 84 2.69 4.57 -0.36
C GLY A 84 1.95 3.96 0.84
N MET A 85 1.92 2.63 1.00
CA MET A 85 1.40 1.98 2.20
C MET A 85 2.20 2.39 3.45
N GLN A 86 3.53 2.40 3.35
CA GLN A 86 4.40 2.74 4.46
C GLN A 86 4.19 4.18 4.94
N MET A 87 3.99 5.12 4.02
CA MET A 87 3.73 6.52 4.36
C MET A 87 2.36 6.75 5.04
N LEU A 88 1.40 5.83 4.91
CA LEU A 88 0.10 5.95 5.60
C LEU A 88 0.19 5.79 7.12
N VAL A 89 1.24 5.14 7.64
CA VAL A 89 1.38 4.91 9.09
C VAL A 89 2.01 6.09 9.80
N SER A 90 2.11 5.99 11.16
CA SER A 90 2.53 7.12 12.00
C SER A 90 4.00 7.44 11.88
N THR A 91 4.88 6.41 11.84
CA THR A 91 6.33 6.62 11.87
C THR A 91 7.10 5.57 11.07
N SER A 92 8.37 5.83 10.80
CA SER A 92 9.30 4.89 10.17
C SER A 92 10.67 4.94 10.83
N GLU A 93 11.28 3.77 11.04
CA GLU A 93 12.65 3.59 11.52
C GLU A 93 13.68 3.47 10.37
N GLU A 94 13.27 3.73 9.11
CA GLU A 94 14.14 3.61 7.95
C GLU A 94 15.19 4.72 7.91
N PHE A 95 16.45 4.35 8.17
CA PHE A 95 17.59 5.29 8.24
C PHE A 95 17.44 6.44 9.26
N GLY A 96 16.67 6.24 10.31
CA GLY A 96 16.35 7.19 11.37
C GLY A 96 14.86 7.24 11.66
N ASP A 97 14.45 8.06 12.60
CA ASP A 97 13.05 8.24 12.96
C ASP A 97 12.42 9.32 12.08
N HIS A 98 11.37 8.96 11.36
CA HIS A 98 10.65 9.84 10.46
C HIS A 98 9.16 9.77 10.73
N ASP A 99 8.48 10.92 10.73
CA ASP A 99 7.02 10.99 10.79
C ASP A 99 6.39 10.62 9.45
N GLY A 100 5.30 9.83 9.50
CA GLY A 100 4.44 9.53 8.37
C GLY A 100 3.16 10.35 8.39
N LEU A 101 2.16 9.92 7.61
CA LEU A 101 0.87 10.60 7.50
C LEU A 101 -0.05 10.36 8.72
N GLY A 102 0.23 9.33 9.54
CA GLY A 102 -0.53 9.01 10.75
C GLY A 102 -2.00 8.60 10.52
N ILE A 103 -2.37 8.24 9.29
CA ILE A 103 -3.75 7.86 8.93
C ILE A 103 -4.10 6.51 9.57
N ILE A 104 -3.18 5.55 9.52
CA ILE A 104 -3.29 4.24 10.16
C ILE A 104 -2.24 4.17 11.28
N PRO A 105 -2.64 4.02 12.56
CA PRO A 105 -1.68 3.88 13.65
C PRO A 105 -0.73 2.70 13.45
N GLY A 106 0.56 2.93 13.56
CA GLY A 106 1.58 1.92 13.33
C GLY A 106 2.93 2.53 12.94
N ARG A 107 3.90 1.67 12.68
CA ARG A 107 5.25 2.05 12.33
C ARG A 107 5.85 1.17 11.24
N VAL A 108 6.81 1.70 10.52
CA VAL A 108 7.63 0.95 9.56
C VAL A 108 8.91 0.51 10.27
N ILE A 109 9.16 -0.79 10.29
CA ILE A 109 10.32 -1.39 10.97
C ILE A 109 11.17 -2.20 9.99
N PRO A 110 12.47 -2.38 10.25
CA PRO A 110 13.30 -3.23 9.41
C PRO A 110 12.87 -4.70 9.52
N ILE A 111 12.81 -5.39 8.37
CA ILE A 111 12.65 -6.85 8.38
C ILE A 111 13.91 -7.46 9.03
N PRO A 112 13.75 -8.30 10.07
CA PRO A 112 14.91 -8.93 10.71
C PRO A 112 15.78 -9.70 9.71
N LYS A 113 17.10 -9.58 9.81
CA LYS A 113 18.05 -10.26 8.92
C LYS A 113 18.15 -11.78 9.15
N THR A 114 17.37 -12.32 10.08
CA THR A 114 17.35 -13.73 10.45
C THR A 114 15.95 -14.31 10.37
N MET A 115 15.86 -15.55 9.92
CA MET A 115 14.67 -16.40 10.02
C MET A 115 14.27 -16.59 11.50
N VAL A 116 13.09 -17.12 11.77
CA VAL A 116 12.70 -17.54 13.13
C VAL A 116 13.60 -18.63 13.70
N THR A 117 14.26 -19.43 12.85
CA THR A 117 15.23 -20.45 13.24
C THR A 117 16.62 -19.90 13.61
N GLY A 118 16.83 -18.57 13.53
CA GLY A 118 18.11 -17.91 13.78
C GLY A 118 19.09 -17.89 12.59
N LYS A 119 18.79 -18.59 11.49
CA LYS A 119 19.61 -18.57 10.27
C LYS A 119 19.44 -17.24 9.53
N SER A 120 20.52 -16.75 8.92
CA SER A 120 20.46 -15.55 8.06
C SER A 120 19.59 -15.81 6.83
N HIS A 121 18.87 -14.78 6.39
CA HIS A 121 18.20 -14.78 5.10
C HIS A 121 18.44 -13.46 4.36
N LYS A 122 18.10 -13.46 3.07
CA LYS A 122 18.33 -12.31 2.21
C LYS A 122 17.42 -11.14 2.57
N ILE A 123 17.98 -9.93 2.64
CA ILE A 123 17.26 -8.67 2.65
C ILE A 123 17.80 -7.85 1.48
N PRO A 124 16.93 -7.24 0.65
CA PRO A 124 15.47 -7.16 0.78
C PRO A 124 14.72 -8.48 0.50
N HIS A 125 13.50 -8.59 1.03
CA HIS A 125 12.51 -9.58 0.61
C HIS A 125 12.11 -9.26 -0.83
N ILE A 126 12.54 -10.06 -1.77
CA ILE A 126 12.23 -9.90 -3.20
C ILE A 126 11.67 -11.22 -3.71
N GLY A 127 10.47 -11.17 -4.27
CA GLY A 127 9.86 -12.34 -4.89
C GLY A 127 8.35 -12.39 -4.75
N TRP A 128 7.83 -13.57 -5.07
CA TRP A 128 6.42 -13.90 -4.96
C TRP A 128 6.15 -14.55 -3.63
N SER A 129 5.16 -14.06 -2.91
CA SER A 129 4.69 -14.66 -1.65
C SER A 129 3.18 -14.76 -1.64
N GLY A 130 2.67 -15.89 -1.12
CA GLY A 130 1.24 -16.09 -0.95
C GLY A 130 0.67 -15.18 0.13
N LEU A 131 -0.51 -14.61 -0.12
CA LEU A 131 -1.27 -13.88 0.87
C LEU A 131 -1.89 -14.85 1.88
N LEU A 132 -1.82 -14.51 3.15
CA LEU A 132 -2.36 -15.27 4.27
C LEU A 132 -3.38 -14.43 5.02
N LEU A 133 -4.42 -15.07 5.54
CA LEU A 133 -5.35 -14.42 6.45
C LEU A 133 -4.65 -14.14 7.79
N PRO A 134 -4.85 -12.96 8.40
CA PRO A 134 -4.59 -12.75 9.81
C PRO A 134 -5.43 -13.73 10.67
N ASP A 135 -4.90 -14.14 11.82
CA ASP A 135 -5.54 -15.20 12.67
C ASP A 135 -6.98 -14.84 13.08
N ASP A 136 -7.25 -13.55 13.33
CA ASP A 136 -8.57 -13.06 13.78
C ASP A 136 -9.51 -12.67 12.62
N LEU A 137 -9.07 -12.81 11.36
CA LEU A 137 -9.88 -12.42 10.20
C LEU A 137 -10.51 -13.67 9.55
N PRO A 138 -11.85 -13.80 9.53
CA PRO A 138 -12.51 -14.99 8.98
C PRO A 138 -12.41 -15.12 7.46
N GLY A 139 -12.03 -14.05 6.79
CA GLY A 139 -11.93 -13.97 5.32
C GLY A 139 -11.80 -12.53 4.83
N TRP A 140 -11.71 -12.35 3.53
CA TRP A 140 -11.54 -11.03 2.89
C TRP A 140 -12.83 -10.40 2.36
N GLN A 141 -14.00 -10.94 2.73
CA GLN A 141 -15.30 -10.43 2.29
C GLN A 141 -15.48 -8.96 2.67
N GLY A 142 -16.04 -8.15 1.77
CA GLY A 142 -16.21 -6.71 1.95
C GLY A 142 -14.90 -5.93 1.96
N SER A 143 -13.83 -6.48 1.38
CA SER A 143 -12.56 -5.79 1.18
C SER A 143 -12.12 -5.84 -0.28
N ILE A 144 -11.06 -5.10 -0.61
CA ILE A 144 -10.46 -5.13 -1.95
C ILE A 144 -9.76 -6.46 -2.29
N LEU A 145 -9.63 -7.36 -1.32
CA LEU A 145 -9.11 -8.73 -1.51
C LEU A 145 -10.23 -9.77 -1.64
N GLU A 146 -11.50 -9.34 -1.67
CA GLU A 146 -12.62 -10.25 -1.88
C GLU A 146 -12.46 -11.00 -3.21
N GLY A 147 -12.72 -12.31 -3.18
CA GLY A 147 -12.52 -13.19 -4.34
C GLY A 147 -11.13 -13.80 -4.47
N LEU A 148 -10.16 -13.39 -3.62
CA LEU A 148 -8.89 -14.10 -3.48
C LEU A 148 -9.00 -15.24 -2.48
N ILE A 149 -8.09 -16.19 -2.60
CA ILE A 149 -7.94 -17.31 -1.67
C ILE A 149 -6.56 -17.25 -0.99
N PRO A 150 -6.42 -17.72 0.27
CA PRO A 150 -5.12 -17.85 0.92
C PRO A 150 -4.14 -18.65 0.06
N GLY A 151 -2.95 -18.09 -0.13
CA GLY A 151 -1.93 -18.64 -1.03
C GLY A 151 -1.84 -17.94 -2.39
N ASP A 152 -2.84 -17.12 -2.79
CA ASP A 152 -2.72 -16.29 -3.99
C ASP A 152 -1.47 -15.40 -3.90
N ALA A 153 -0.58 -15.53 -4.89
CA ALA A 153 0.75 -14.96 -4.82
C ALA A 153 0.80 -13.53 -5.39
N VAL A 154 1.55 -12.68 -4.70
CA VAL A 154 1.80 -11.27 -5.07
C VAL A 154 3.31 -10.99 -5.08
N TYR A 155 3.73 -9.98 -5.84
CA TYR A 155 5.13 -9.60 -5.97
C TYR A 155 5.53 -8.53 -4.96
N LEU A 156 6.54 -8.85 -4.15
CA LEU A 156 7.10 -7.98 -3.11
C LEU A 156 8.55 -7.61 -3.41
N VAL A 157 8.95 -6.40 -3.03
CA VAL A 157 10.34 -5.94 -3.01
C VAL A 157 10.50 -4.88 -1.91
N HIS A 158 10.95 -5.29 -0.71
CA HIS A 158 11.07 -4.38 0.43
C HIS A 158 12.07 -4.88 1.47
N SER A 159 12.67 -3.93 2.21
CA SER A 159 13.57 -4.19 3.35
C SER A 159 12.93 -3.85 4.70
N PHE A 160 11.85 -3.07 4.66
CA PHE A 160 11.09 -2.62 5.81
C PHE A 160 9.65 -3.06 5.66
N ALA A 161 8.95 -3.24 6.77
CA ALA A 161 7.56 -3.69 6.80
C ALA A 161 6.75 -2.85 7.78
N VAL A 162 5.48 -2.64 7.47
CA VAL A 162 4.53 -2.00 8.39
C VAL A 162 4.18 -2.95 9.52
N GLN A 163 4.29 -2.45 10.75
CA GLN A 163 3.74 -3.04 11.95
C GLN A 163 2.64 -2.12 12.47
N PRO A 164 1.35 -2.46 12.25
CA PRO A 164 0.25 -1.73 12.85
C PRO A 164 0.30 -1.80 14.38
N ASP A 165 -0.19 -0.77 15.06
CA ASP A 165 -0.30 -0.77 16.52
C ASP A 165 -1.46 -1.68 17.02
N ASP A 166 -2.43 -1.94 16.14
CA ASP A 166 -3.55 -2.83 16.37
C ASP A 166 -3.63 -3.84 15.21
N ASP A 167 -3.62 -5.13 15.53
CA ASP A 167 -3.67 -6.20 14.53
C ASP A 167 -4.98 -6.22 13.73
N THR A 168 -6.04 -5.59 14.21
CA THR A 168 -7.29 -5.40 13.44
C THR A 168 -7.11 -4.59 12.17
N TYR A 169 -6.03 -3.81 12.05
CA TYR A 169 -5.68 -3.12 10.80
C TYR A 169 -5.00 -4.03 9.78
N ARG A 170 -4.57 -5.25 10.15
CA ARG A 170 -4.02 -6.21 9.20
C ARG A 170 -5.12 -6.77 8.32
N LEU A 171 -5.02 -6.54 7.01
CA LEU A 171 -5.94 -7.13 6.05
C LEU A 171 -5.41 -8.45 5.48
N ALA A 172 -4.11 -8.51 5.22
CA ALA A 172 -3.42 -9.73 4.81
C ALA A 172 -1.98 -9.74 5.30
N ASN A 173 -1.49 -10.95 5.57
CA ASN A 173 -0.10 -11.22 5.88
C ASN A 173 0.59 -11.95 4.73
N CYS A 174 1.91 -12.05 4.77
CA CYS A 174 2.69 -13.06 4.06
C CYS A 174 3.77 -13.63 4.98
N ASP A 175 4.22 -14.83 4.67
CA ASP A 175 5.36 -15.46 5.36
C ASP A 175 6.66 -15.16 4.62
N TYR A 176 7.67 -14.72 5.36
CA TYR A 176 9.03 -14.62 4.86
C TYR A 176 9.99 -15.39 5.78
N ASN A 177 10.20 -16.67 5.45
CA ASN A 177 11.07 -17.57 6.22
C ASN A 177 10.66 -17.70 7.70
N GLY A 178 9.38 -17.87 7.96
CA GLY A 178 8.74 -17.95 9.27
C GLY A 178 8.44 -16.59 9.91
N ARG A 179 8.79 -15.48 9.27
CA ARG A 179 8.45 -14.12 9.72
C ARG A 179 7.13 -13.68 9.11
N VAL A 180 6.15 -13.41 9.94
CA VAL A 180 4.87 -12.83 9.50
C VAL A 180 5.06 -11.35 9.20
N ILE A 181 4.71 -10.96 7.98
CA ILE A 181 4.83 -9.59 7.48
C ILE A 181 3.44 -9.09 7.07
N SER A 182 3.08 -7.86 7.42
CA SER A 182 1.85 -7.24 6.92
C SER A 182 1.98 -7.00 5.41
N ALA A 183 1.29 -7.82 4.62
CA ALA A 183 1.23 -7.68 3.17
C ALA A 183 0.19 -6.63 2.74
N ALA A 184 -0.91 -6.50 3.51
CA ALA A 184 -1.90 -5.45 3.33
C ALA A 184 -2.47 -4.99 4.67
N ILE A 185 -2.82 -3.71 4.77
CA ILE A 185 -3.47 -3.09 5.92
C ILE A 185 -4.73 -2.34 5.48
N ARG A 186 -5.66 -2.14 6.43
CA ARG A 186 -6.91 -1.41 6.20
C ARG A 186 -7.37 -0.66 7.44
N LYS A 187 -7.86 0.57 7.24
CA LYS A 187 -8.64 1.31 8.23
C LYS A 187 -9.78 2.02 7.51
N GLY A 188 -11.01 1.57 7.73
CA GLY A 188 -12.16 2.07 6.97
C GLY A 188 -11.99 1.85 5.46
N ASN A 189 -12.01 2.94 4.69
CA ASN A 189 -11.81 2.96 3.24
C ASN A 189 -10.36 3.26 2.81
N VAL A 190 -9.43 3.30 3.76
CA VAL A 190 -8.00 3.45 3.49
C VAL A 190 -7.35 2.07 3.46
N TYR A 191 -6.72 1.75 2.35
CA TYR A 191 -6.02 0.50 2.13
C TYR A 191 -4.53 0.75 1.87
N GLY A 192 -3.68 -0.13 2.38
CA GLY A 192 -2.26 -0.17 2.05
C GLY A 192 -1.85 -1.56 1.57
N MET A 193 -1.02 -1.62 0.53
CA MET A 193 -0.43 -2.86 0.03
C MET A 193 1.09 -2.74 -0.02
N GLN A 194 1.81 -3.66 0.64
CA GLN A 194 3.27 -3.71 0.58
C GLN A 194 3.77 -4.23 -0.77
N PHE A 195 2.97 -5.05 -1.42
CA PHE A 195 3.26 -5.60 -2.75
C PHE A 195 2.85 -4.63 -3.86
N HIS A 196 3.29 -4.95 -5.07
CA HIS A 196 2.99 -4.21 -6.29
C HIS A 196 1.85 -4.91 -7.05
N PRO A 197 0.60 -4.47 -6.97
CA PRO A 197 -0.49 -5.10 -7.71
C PRO A 197 -0.28 -5.02 -9.22
N GLU A 198 0.34 -3.93 -9.72
CA GLU A 198 0.69 -3.76 -11.13
C GLU A 198 1.75 -4.74 -11.64
N LYS A 199 2.42 -5.49 -10.72
CA LYS A 199 3.41 -6.53 -11.02
C LYS A 199 2.95 -7.93 -10.57
N SER A 200 1.76 -8.06 -10.02
CA SER A 200 1.26 -9.30 -9.41
C SER A 200 0.31 -10.10 -10.33
N GLY A 201 0.42 -9.91 -11.64
CA GLY A 201 -0.32 -10.69 -12.63
C GLY A 201 -1.84 -10.59 -12.45
N LEU A 202 -2.55 -11.72 -12.64
CA LEU A 202 -4.02 -11.76 -12.53
C LEU A 202 -4.50 -11.46 -11.10
N VAL A 203 -3.77 -11.92 -10.08
CA VAL A 203 -4.09 -11.64 -8.67
C VAL A 203 -4.08 -10.13 -8.43
N GLY A 204 -3.03 -9.44 -8.89
CA GLY A 204 -2.94 -7.97 -8.78
C GLY A 204 -4.06 -7.25 -9.54
N LEU A 205 -4.42 -7.71 -10.72
CA LEU A 205 -5.53 -7.14 -11.49
C LEU A 205 -6.89 -7.35 -10.79
N ASN A 206 -7.11 -8.50 -10.14
CA ASN A 206 -8.33 -8.74 -9.35
C ASN A 206 -8.41 -7.80 -8.15
N ILE A 207 -7.29 -7.54 -7.47
CA ILE A 207 -7.21 -6.57 -6.37
C ILE A 207 -7.55 -5.15 -6.85
N ILE A 208 -6.99 -4.74 -8.00
CA ILE A 208 -7.31 -3.42 -8.60
C ILE A 208 -8.81 -3.33 -8.94
N ARG A 209 -9.42 -4.39 -9.48
CA ARG A 209 -10.88 -4.43 -9.73
C ARG A 209 -11.68 -4.33 -8.43
N GLY A 210 -11.22 -5.03 -7.37
CA GLY A 210 -11.81 -4.92 -6.03
C GLY A 210 -11.79 -3.47 -5.53
N PHE A 211 -10.65 -2.77 -5.66
CA PHE A 211 -10.54 -1.35 -5.29
C PHE A 211 -11.42 -0.44 -6.17
N LEU A 212 -11.60 -0.74 -7.45
CA LEU A 212 -12.49 0.02 -8.33
C LEU A 212 -13.97 -0.19 -7.99
N GLY A 213 -14.32 -1.30 -7.33
CA GLY A 213 -15.66 -1.63 -6.88
C GLY A 213 -16.07 -1.03 -5.54
N THR A 214 -15.12 -0.39 -4.83
CA THR A 214 -15.37 0.26 -3.53
C THR A 214 -16.07 1.61 -3.63
#